data_dd8b840b51363b79a23e05deb51ecb20
#
_entry.id   dd8b840b51363b79a23e05deb51ecb20
#
_cell.length_a   1.000
_cell.length_b   1.000
_cell.length_c   1.000
_cell.angle_alpha   90.00
_cell.angle_beta   90.00
_cell.angle_gamma   90.00
#
_symmetry.space_group_name_H-M   'P 1'
#
loop_
_entity.id
_entity.type
_entity.pdbx_description
1 polymer ?
#
loop_
_entity_poly.entity_id
_entity_poly.type
_entity_poly.pdbx_seq_one_letter_code
_entity_poly.pdbx_strand_id
1 'polypeptide(L)'
;MFSWYNILVVEKEGKIKNGWLPAHPTLYLKKEIYDKYGLYNLNYRITADYDFMIRINKDEQTNLSYIKENLVLMRIGGTSSDGIKGYLKNVKEAKMTLKNNGYKFVGLIIFKRIIRTLIQMIGAKFCTSDNI
;
A
#
# COMPACT_ATOMS: atom_id res chain seq x y z
N MET A 1 11.00 17.94 18.54
CA MET A 1 10.45 16.70 19.08
C MET A 1 9.95 15.86 17.91
N PHE A 2 10.67 14.81 17.52
CA PHE A 2 10.30 14.00 16.37
C PHE A 2 9.39 12.87 16.85
N SER A 3 8.11 12.92 16.47
CA SER A 3 7.16 11.85 16.78
C SER A 3 7.39 10.69 15.79
N TRP A 4 7.85 9.57 16.31
CA TRP A 4 7.94 8.32 15.57
C TRP A 4 6.60 7.60 15.72
N TYR A 5 5.87 7.46 14.63
CA TYR A 5 4.70 6.58 14.64
C TYR A 5 5.12 5.20 14.16
N ASN A 6 4.95 4.22 15.00
CA ASN A 6 5.04 2.83 14.62
C ASN A 6 3.82 2.53 13.75
N ILE A 7 4.00 2.52 12.43
CA ILE A 7 2.96 1.96 11.56
C ILE A 7 3.10 0.44 11.67
N LEU A 8 2.38 -0.12 12.62
CA LEU A 8 2.19 -1.55 12.73
C LEU A 8 1.26 -1.98 11.59
N VAL A 9 1.81 -2.29 10.43
CA VAL A 9 1.05 -2.97 9.38
C VAL A 9 1.12 -4.46 9.65
N VAL A 10 0.50 -4.89 10.73
CA VAL A 10 0.25 -6.30 10.99
C VAL A 10 -1.02 -6.68 10.24
N GLU A 11 -0.90 -6.90 8.93
CA GLU A 11 -2.04 -7.31 8.13
C GLU A 11 -1.83 -8.71 7.59
N LYS A 12 -2.75 -9.61 7.92
CA LYS A 12 -2.92 -10.88 7.22
C LYS A 12 -3.02 -10.63 5.72
N GLU A 13 -2.58 -11.61 4.93
CA GLU A 13 -2.81 -11.63 3.49
C GLU A 13 -4.23 -11.18 3.14
N GLY A 14 -4.32 -10.27 2.21
CA GLY A 14 -5.57 -9.75 1.70
C GLY A 14 -5.61 -9.81 0.17
N LYS A 15 -6.72 -9.40 -0.39
CA LYS A 15 -6.89 -9.31 -1.85
C LYS A 15 -7.01 -7.85 -2.26
N ILE A 16 -6.37 -7.46 -3.36
CA ILE A 16 -6.45 -6.10 -3.93
C ILE A 16 -7.91 -5.66 -4.12
N LYS A 17 -8.79 -6.58 -4.56
CA LYS A 17 -10.25 -6.33 -4.71
C LYS A 17 -10.93 -5.87 -3.41
N ASN A 18 -10.31 -6.14 -2.27
CA ASN A 18 -10.76 -5.70 -0.95
C ASN A 18 -10.02 -4.46 -0.45
N GLY A 19 -9.29 -3.77 -1.33
CA GLY A 19 -8.52 -2.58 -0.98
C GLY A 19 -7.24 -2.88 -0.19
N TRP A 20 -6.85 -4.16 -0.07
CA TRP A 20 -5.63 -4.54 0.61
C TRP A 20 -4.41 -4.40 -0.32
N LEU A 21 -3.30 -4.00 0.26
CA LEU A 21 -1.99 -4.01 -0.36
C LEU A 21 -0.92 -4.07 0.74
N PRO A 22 0.17 -4.85 0.57
CA PRO A 22 1.28 -4.81 1.51
C PRO A 22 1.92 -3.42 1.52
N ALA A 23 2.44 -3.01 2.66
CA ALA A 23 3.18 -1.76 2.75
C ALA A 23 4.48 -1.89 1.95
N HIS A 24 4.64 -1.06 0.92
CA HIS A 24 5.78 -1.11 0.01
C HIS A 24 7.16 -1.23 0.72
N PRO A 25 7.46 -0.49 1.78
CA PRO A 25 8.78 -0.59 2.44
C PRO A 25 9.03 -1.91 3.17
N THR A 26 7.98 -2.70 3.42
CA THR A 26 8.08 -4.01 4.08
C THR A 26 8.00 -5.18 3.11
N LEU A 27 7.93 -4.93 1.82
CA LEU A 27 7.84 -5.95 0.79
C LEU A 27 9.22 -6.28 0.25
N TYR A 28 9.77 -7.42 0.64
CA TYR A 28 11.01 -7.96 0.14
C TYR A 28 10.74 -8.95 -0.98
N LEU A 29 11.38 -8.75 -2.12
CA LEU A 29 11.14 -9.54 -3.33
C LEU A 29 12.43 -10.18 -3.82
N LYS A 30 12.32 -11.42 -4.30
CA LYS A 30 13.40 -12.07 -5.01
C LYS A 30 13.63 -11.39 -6.36
N LYS A 31 14.86 -11.43 -6.87
CA LYS A 31 15.23 -10.85 -8.16
C LYS A 31 14.37 -11.39 -9.31
N GLU A 32 14.05 -12.69 -9.28
CA GLU A 32 13.24 -13.35 -10.30
C GLU A 32 11.84 -12.72 -10.46
N ILE A 33 11.32 -12.08 -9.40
CA ILE A 33 10.04 -11.34 -9.47
C ILE A 33 10.17 -10.14 -10.41
N TYR A 34 11.28 -9.42 -10.35
CA TYR A 34 11.54 -8.29 -11.26
C TYR A 34 11.79 -8.78 -12.68
N ASP A 35 12.47 -9.90 -12.84
CA ASP A 35 12.73 -10.52 -14.16
C ASP A 35 11.40 -10.98 -14.80
N LYS A 36 10.46 -11.52 -14.00
CA LYS A 36 9.17 -12.02 -14.48
C LYS A 36 8.13 -10.92 -14.74
N TYR A 37 8.01 -9.94 -13.83
CA TYR A 37 6.95 -8.92 -13.88
C TYR A 37 7.43 -7.55 -14.37
N GLY A 38 8.73 -7.41 -14.68
CA GLY A 38 9.36 -6.16 -15.08
C GLY A 38 9.61 -5.21 -13.92
N LEU A 39 10.14 -4.04 -14.24
CA LEU A 39 10.47 -3.01 -13.26
C LEU A 39 9.28 -2.09 -12.96
N TYR A 40 9.52 -1.09 -12.09
CA TYR A 40 8.55 -0.05 -11.80
C TYR A 40 8.20 0.76 -13.06
N ASN A 41 6.92 1.05 -13.24
CA ASN A 41 6.44 1.88 -14.35
C ASN A 41 6.63 3.37 -14.01
N LEU A 42 7.60 4.00 -14.66
CA LEU A 42 7.97 5.39 -14.42
C LEU A 42 6.94 6.42 -14.93
N ASN A 43 5.89 5.99 -15.63
CA ASN A 43 4.76 6.86 -15.99
C ASN A 43 3.88 7.19 -14.77
N TYR A 44 4.00 6.45 -13.68
CA TYR A 44 3.36 6.74 -12.41
C TYR A 44 4.33 7.47 -11.48
N ARG A 45 3.93 8.64 -11.01
CA ARG A 45 4.78 9.44 -10.12
C ARG A 45 4.65 9.03 -8.65
N ILE A 46 3.46 8.62 -8.24
CA ILE A 46 3.13 8.31 -6.84
C ILE A 46 2.84 6.82 -6.66
N THR A 47 2.21 6.18 -7.64
CA THR A 47 1.69 4.82 -7.54
C THR A 47 2.47 3.80 -8.37
N ALA A 48 3.74 4.04 -8.65
CA ALA A 48 4.59 3.08 -9.36
C ALA A 48 4.77 1.77 -8.58
N ASP A 49 4.92 1.87 -7.26
CA ASP A 49 4.94 0.75 -6.33
C ASP A 49 3.61 0.00 -6.30
N TYR A 50 2.50 0.74 -6.29
CA TYR A 50 1.15 0.17 -6.33
C TYR A 50 0.91 -0.60 -7.63
N ASP A 51 1.32 -0.05 -8.78
CA ASP A 51 1.24 -0.74 -10.08
C ASP A 51 2.02 -2.05 -10.05
N PHE A 52 3.25 -2.01 -9.56
CA PHE A 52 4.10 -3.19 -9.49
C PHE A 52 3.49 -4.29 -8.61
N MET A 53 2.99 -3.92 -7.43
CA MET A 53 2.33 -4.85 -6.52
C MET A 53 1.03 -5.43 -7.11
N ILE A 54 0.28 -4.64 -7.88
CA ILE A 54 -0.90 -5.13 -8.62
C ILE A 54 -0.49 -6.20 -9.63
N ARG A 55 0.57 -5.98 -10.41
CA ARG A 55 1.05 -6.95 -11.40
C ARG A 55 1.45 -8.27 -10.76
N ILE A 56 2.16 -8.22 -9.64
CA ILE A 56 2.56 -9.41 -8.88
C ILE A 56 1.34 -10.15 -8.33
N ASN A 57 0.40 -9.44 -7.69
CA ASN A 57 -0.76 -10.04 -7.04
C ASN A 57 -1.83 -10.57 -8.01
N LYS A 58 -1.72 -10.27 -9.29
CA LYS A 58 -2.60 -10.86 -10.32
C LYS A 58 -2.27 -12.31 -10.60
N ASP A 59 -1.04 -12.69 -10.39
CA ASP A 59 -0.60 -14.06 -10.61
C ASP A 59 -0.86 -14.87 -9.34
N GLU A 60 -1.80 -15.80 -9.43
CA GLU A 60 -2.17 -16.69 -8.32
C GLU A 60 -1.04 -17.65 -7.92
N GLN A 61 0.01 -17.76 -8.75
CA GLN A 61 1.19 -18.57 -8.45
C GLN A 61 2.20 -17.82 -7.56
N THR A 62 1.99 -16.53 -7.32
CA THR A 62 2.88 -15.76 -6.45
C THR A 62 2.55 -16.07 -4.99
N ASN A 63 3.48 -16.75 -4.32
CA ASN A 63 3.39 -17.01 -2.89
C ASN A 63 3.95 -15.84 -2.09
N LEU A 64 3.14 -15.26 -1.22
CA LEU A 64 3.54 -14.26 -0.25
C LEU A 64 3.73 -14.93 1.12
N SER A 65 4.90 -14.75 1.73
CA SER A 65 5.16 -15.17 3.10
C SER A 65 5.06 -13.98 4.02
N TYR A 66 4.33 -14.11 5.11
CA TYR A 66 4.16 -13.05 6.09
C TYR A 66 5.07 -13.26 7.30
N ILE A 67 5.84 -12.24 7.64
CA ILE A 67 6.68 -12.20 8.85
C ILE A 67 5.98 -11.31 9.87
N LYS A 68 5.62 -11.88 11.02
CA LYS A 68 4.90 -11.16 12.10
C LYS A 68 5.87 -10.39 12.99
N GLU A 69 6.64 -9.48 12.38
CA GLU A 69 7.61 -8.64 13.07
C GLU A 69 7.60 -7.22 12.48
N ASN A 70 8.04 -6.25 13.26
CA ASN A 70 8.21 -4.87 12.81
C ASN A 70 9.54 -4.74 12.06
N LEU A 71 9.51 -4.89 10.75
CA LEU A 71 10.71 -4.84 9.91
C LEU A 71 11.16 -3.42 9.58
N VAL A 72 10.25 -2.45 9.58
CA VAL A 72 10.54 -1.07 9.15
C VAL A 72 9.84 -0.06 10.05
N LEU A 73 10.60 0.91 10.53
CA LEU A 73 10.09 2.10 11.20
C LEU A 73 10.11 3.27 10.22
N MET A 74 8.95 3.86 9.96
CA MET A 74 8.82 4.97 9.02
C MET A 74 8.56 6.28 9.74
N ARG A 75 9.25 7.34 9.28
CA ARG A 75 8.93 8.71 9.68
C ARG A 75 7.71 9.19 8.90
N ILE A 76 6.78 9.85 9.59
CA ILE A 76 5.65 10.51 8.92
C ILE A 76 6.15 11.69 8.10
N GLY A 77 5.64 11.81 6.88
CA GLY A 77 5.95 12.85 5.91
C GLY A 77 6.42 12.24 4.60
N GLY A 78 6.20 12.93 3.52
CA GLY A 78 6.58 12.52 2.16
C GLY A 78 5.63 13.04 1.10
N THR A 79 5.99 12.89 -0.16
CA THR A 79 5.28 13.45 -1.32
C THR A 79 3.82 12.99 -1.44
N SER A 80 3.50 11.78 -0.94
CA SER A 80 2.14 11.24 -0.94
C SER A 80 1.27 11.77 0.22
N SER A 81 1.89 12.40 1.21
CA SER A 81 1.23 12.94 2.41
C SER A 81 1.17 14.48 2.43
N ASP A 82 1.42 15.14 1.30
CA ASP A 82 1.29 16.61 1.14
C ASP A 82 -0.17 17.08 1.24
N GLY A 83 -0.79 16.79 2.36
CA GLY A 83 -2.14 17.19 2.68
C GLY A 83 -3.20 16.63 1.72
N ILE A 84 -4.35 17.30 1.66
CA ILE A 84 -5.51 16.86 0.86
C ILE A 84 -5.20 16.79 -0.64
N LYS A 85 -4.40 17.71 -1.17
CA LYS A 85 -4.03 17.72 -2.59
C LYS A 85 -3.17 16.52 -2.99
N GLY A 86 -2.20 16.15 -2.16
CA GLY A 86 -1.37 14.96 -2.36
C GLY A 86 -2.20 13.69 -2.30
N TYR A 87 -3.13 13.60 -1.34
CA TYR A 87 -4.04 12.48 -1.21
C TYR A 87 -4.95 12.32 -2.44
N LEU A 88 -5.55 13.40 -2.94
CA LEU A 88 -6.40 13.37 -4.13
C LEU A 88 -5.62 12.94 -5.39
N LYS A 89 -4.38 13.41 -5.54
CA LYS A 89 -3.48 12.94 -6.62
C LYS A 89 -3.23 11.44 -6.52
N ASN A 90 -2.91 10.94 -5.32
CA ASN A 90 -2.70 9.52 -5.07
C ASN A 90 -3.94 8.69 -5.45
N VAL A 91 -5.13 9.10 -5.01
CA VAL A 91 -6.39 8.42 -5.32
C VAL A 91 -6.66 8.41 -6.83
N LYS A 92 -6.45 9.55 -7.51
CA LYS A 92 -6.62 9.66 -8.96
C LYS A 92 -5.67 8.72 -9.72
N GLU A 93 -4.40 8.72 -9.35
CA GLU A 93 -3.39 7.89 -9.99
C GLU A 93 -3.63 6.40 -9.69
N ALA A 94 -3.97 6.04 -8.44
CA ALA A 94 -4.34 4.67 -8.07
C ALA A 94 -5.56 4.16 -8.84
N LYS A 95 -6.56 5.02 -9.08
CA LYS A 95 -7.72 4.68 -9.92
C LYS A 95 -7.30 4.36 -11.35
N MET A 96 -6.40 5.16 -11.91
CA MET A 96 -5.87 4.96 -13.26
C MET A 96 -5.05 3.68 -13.34
N THR A 97 -4.20 3.42 -12.35
CA THR A 97 -3.38 2.21 -12.23
C THR A 97 -4.26 0.94 -12.21
N LEU A 98 -5.31 0.91 -11.40
CA LEU A 98 -6.24 -0.22 -11.36
C LEU A 98 -6.94 -0.43 -12.71
N LYS A 99 -7.40 0.66 -13.35
CA LYS A 99 -8.04 0.60 -14.66
C LYS A 99 -7.10 0.04 -15.72
N ASN A 100 -5.87 0.54 -15.79
CA ASN A 100 -4.86 0.10 -16.75
C ASN A 100 -4.47 -1.37 -16.53
N ASN A 101 -4.55 -1.84 -15.30
CA ASN A 101 -4.36 -3.24 -14.96
C ASN A 101 -5.62 -4.11 -15.13
N GLY A 102 -6.68 -3.61 -15.77
CA GLY A 102 -7.87 -4.37 -16.16
C GLY A 102 -8.83 -4.71 -15.00
N TYR A 103 -8.74 -4.01 -13.87
CA TYR A 103 -9.69 -4.20 -12.78
C TYR A 103 -11.05 -3.61 -13.14
N LYS A 104 -12.11 -4.41 -12.92
CA LYS A 104 -13.50 -3.94 -12.95
C LYS A 104 -13.88 -3.34 -11.58
N PHE A 105 -14.90 -2.49 -11.54
CA PHE A 105 -15.40 -1.88 -10.29
C PHE A 105 -14.35 -1.09 -9.50
N VAL A 106 -13.48 -0.39 -10.22
CA VAL A 106 -12.35 0.37 -9.65
C VAL A 106 -12.81 1.34 -8.54
N GLY A 107 -13.98 1.98 -8.71
CA GLY A 107 -14.57 2.86 -7.69
C GLY A 107 -14.80 2.16 -6.36
N LEU A 108 -15.30 0.93 -6.37
CA LEU A 108 -15.53 0.13 -5.18
C LEU A 108 -14.22 -0.28 -4.50
N ILE A 109 -13.20 -0.62 -5.29
CA ILE A 109 -11.88 -0.97 -4.75
C ILE A 109 -11.25 0.24 -4.04
N ILE A 110 -11.30 1.40 -4.67
CA ILE A 110 -10.80 2.66 -4.08
C ILE A 110 -11.59 3.02 -2.82
N PHE A 111 -12.90 2.88 -2.82
CA PHE A 111 -13.73 3.13 -1.65
C PHE A 111 -13.34 2.22 -0.47
N LYS A 112 -13.20 0.92 -0.70
CA LYS A 112 -12.74 -0.04 0.32
C LYS A 112 -11.35 0.32 0.84
N ARG A 113 -10.43 0.75 -0.04
CA ARG A 113 -9.09 1.21 0.34
C ARG A 113 -9.15 2.43 1.25
N ILE A 114 -9.98 3.41 0.93
CA ILE A 114 -10.16 4.62 1.75
C ILE A 114 -10.68 4.26 3.14
N ILE A 115 -11.75 3.44 3.22
CA ILE A 115 -12.31 3.00 4.51
C ILE A 115 -11.24 2.27 5.33
N ARG A 116 -10.49 1.36 4.72
CA ARG A 116 -9.42 0.63 5.39
C ARG A 116 -8.36 1.58 5.96
N THR A 117 -7.92 2.55 5.19
CA THR A 117 -6.96 3.57 5.64
C THR A 117 -7.50 4.37 6.82
N LEU A 118 -8.77 4.76 6.78
CA LEU A 118 -9.41 5.47 7.90
C LEU A 118 -9.46 4.62 9.17
N ILE A 119 -9.84 3.35 9.06
CA ILE A 119 -9.85 2.41 10.20
C ILE A 119 -8.44 2.27 10.79
N GLN A 120 -7.42 2.12 9.95
CA GLN A 120 -6.02 2.03 10.39
C GLN A 120 -5.56 3.30 11.10
N MET A 121 -5.91 4.48 10.59
CA MET A 121 -5.57 5.75 11.22
C MET A 121 -6.24 5.92 12.59
N ILE A 122 -7.49 5.48 12.73
CA ILE A 122 -8.21 5.48 14.01
C ILE A 122 -7.57 4.49 14.98
N GLY A 123 -7.33 3.25 14.54
CA GLY A 123 -6.70 2.22 15.36
C GLY A 123 -5.30 2.60 15.86
N ALA A 124 -4.51 3.26 15.01
CA ALA A 124 -3.18 3.75 15.39
C ALA A 124 -3.23 4.81 16.50
N LYS A 125 -4.27 5.65 16.52
CA LYS A 125 -4.45 6.65 17.59
C LYS A 125 -4.76 6.01 18.95
N PHE A 126 -5.51 4.92 18.96
CA PHE A 126 -5.86 4.23 20.22
C PHE A 126 -4.67 3.41 20.76
N CYS A 127 -3.84 2.84 19.89
CA CYS A 127 -2.69 2.03 20.30
C CYS A 127 -1.54 2.87 20.90
N THR A 128 -1.48 4.17 20.66
CA THR A 128 -0.49 5.08 21.24
C THR A 128 -0.86 5.59 22.62
N SER A 129 -2.09 5.35 23.10
CA SER A 129 -2.54 5.83 24.42
C SER A 129 -2.16 4.89 25.57
N ASP A 130 -1.81 3.64 25.29
CA ASP A 130 -1.60 2.61 26.33
C ASP A 130 -0.12 2.34 26.67
N ASN A 131 0.82 3.12 26.14
CA ASN A 131 2.26 2.96 26.39
C ASN A 131 2.96 4.30 26.66
N ILE A 132 2.47 5.07 27.66
CA ILE A 132 3.24 6.14 28.31
C ILE A 132 3.23 5.88 29.83
#